data_c2f4bcf65f06058233858675a5dc9804
#
_entry.id   c2f4bcf65f06058233858675a5dc9804
#
_cell.length_a   1.000
_cell.length_b   1.000
_cell.length_c   1.000
_cell.angle_alpha   90.00
_cell.angle_beta   90.00
_cell.angle_gamma   90.00
#
_symmetry.space_group_name_H-M   'P 1'
#
loop_
_entity.id
_entity.type
_entity.pdbx_description
1 polymer ?
#
loop_
_entity_poly.entity_id
_entity_poly.type
_entity_poly.pdbx_seq_one_letter_code
_entity_poly.pdbx_strand_id
1 'polypeptide(L)'
;MMNWLNFSRQRVLVILLAACWTVAQWFYAPAALALVQIRLFDLSYQVCPEELGEGAVTPGGTSMPASCYLITGKAENPTNKDIYNADIFGRVYDANDNPVMQNRTRLGSIDEVPPGVSDFELRISVSENQPTPLKLEQFKAAGFAGTVRR
;
A
#
# COMPACT_ATOMS: atom_id res chain seq x y z
N MET A 1 -6.66 60.29 -34.46
CA MET A 1 -6.48 60.04 -33.01
C MET A 1 -7.51 59.06 -32.48
N MET A 2 -7.60 57.87 -33.03
CA MET A 2 -8.71 56.99 -32.63
C MET A 2 -8.36 55.50 -32.71
N ASN A 3 -7.33 55.08 -32.00
CA ASN A 3 -7.07 53.61 -31.87
C ASN A 3 -6.30 53.22 -30.60
N TRP A 4 -5.89 54.17 -29.78
CA TRP A 4 -5.08 53.85 -28.58
C TRP A 4 -5.94 53.29 -27.43
N LEU A 5 -7.16 53.75 -27.28
CA LEU A 5 -8.11 53.34 -26.25
C LEU A 5 -8.66 51.93 -26.48
N ASN A 6 -8.84 51.51 -27.73
CA ASN A 6 -9.28 50.15 -28.06
C ASN A 6 -8.17 49.12 -27.83
N PHE A 7 -6.92 49.46 -28.06
CA PHE A 7 -5.79 48.57 -27.88
C PHE A 7 -5.52 48.25 -26.40
N SER A 8 -5.73 49.25 -25.51
CA SER A 8 -5.60 49.04 -24.07
C SER A 8 -6.74 48.17 -23.50
N ARG A 9 -7.98 48.35 -23.96
CA ARG A 9 -9.15 47.56 -23.58
C ARG A 9 -9.01 46.09 -24.00
N GLN A 10 -8.52 45.82 -25.19
CA GLN A 10 -8.27 44.44 -25.66
C GLN A 10 -7.20 43.76 -24.83
N ARG A 11 -6.11 44.42 -24.46
CA ARG A 11 -5.06 43.86 -23.61
C ARG A 11 -5.57 43.50 -22.21
N VAL A 12 -6.37 44.40 -21.61
CA VAL A 12 -6.97 44.13 -20.29
C VAL A 12 -7.95 42.95 -20.35
N LEU A 13 -8.73 42.83 -21.41
CA LEU A 13 -9.68 41.73 -21.58
C LEU A 13 -8.98 40.40 -21.77
N VAL A 14 -7.89 40.34 -22.52
CA VAL A 14 -7.07 39.14 -22.70
C VAL A 14 -6.41 38.72 -21.37
N ILE A 15 -5.90 39.66 -20.59
CA ILE A 15 -5.29 39.37 -19.29
C ILE A 15 -6.34 38.83 -18.30
N LEU A 16 -7.54 39.39 -18.27
CA LEU A 16 -8.64 38.93 -17.42
C LEU A 16 -9.10 37.54 -17.82
N LEU A 17 -9.24 37.23 -19.11
CA LEU A 17 -9.57 35.92 -19.59
C LEU A 17 -8.49 34.88 -19.25
N ALA A 18 -7.23 35.23 -19.42
CA ALA A 18 -6.11 34.34 -19.04
C ALA A 18 -6.09 34.08 -17.53
N ALA A 19 -6.32 35.11 -16.71
CA ALA A 19 -6.42 34.95 -15.24
C ALA A 19 -7.61 34.09 -14.82
N CYS A 20 -8.77 34.24 -15.44
CA CYS A 20 -9.93 33.37 -15.19
C CYS A 20 -9.65 31.93 -15.58
N TRP A 21 -8.94 31.69 -16.67
CA TRP A 21 -8.60 30.32 -17.12
C TRP A 21 -7.61 29.64 -16.18
N THR A 22 -6.63 30.35 -15.67
CA THR A 22 -5.68 29.78 -14.68
C THR A 22 -6.36 29.45 -13.35
N VAL A 23 -7.30 30.28 -12.89
CA VAL A 23 -8.08 30.02 -11.66
C VAL A 23 -9.02 28.81 -11.85
N ALA A 24 -9.67 28.68 -13.02
CA ALA A 24 -10.54 27.57 -13.31
C ALA A 24 -9.82 26.21 -13.27
N GLN A 25 -8.56 26.14 -13.65
CA GLN A 25 -7.77 24.91 -13.61
C GLN A 25 -7.51 24.38 -12.18
N TRP A 26 -7.53 25.25 -11.18
CA TRP A 26 -7.37 24.85 -9.78
C TRP A 26 -8.59 24.10 -9.24
N PHE A 27 -9.75 24.31 -9.81
CA PHE A 27 -11.00 23.62 -9.41
C PHE A 27 -11.22 22.28 -10.12
N TYR A 28 -10.49 22.01 -11.20
CA TYR A 28 -10.60 20.77 -11.99
C TYR A 28 -9.45 19.81 -11.78
N ALA A 29 -8.64 19.99 -10.72
CA ALA A 29 -7.61 19.01 -10.38
C ALA A 29 -8.31 17.68 -10.06
N PRO A 30 -8.06 16.58 -10.80
CA PRO A 30 -8.61 15.28 -10.44
C PRO A 30 -8.12 14.94 -9.03
N ALA A 31 -9.04 14.48 -8.19
CA ALA A 31 -8.67 13.98 -6.87
C ALA A 31 -7.61 12.88 -7.06
N ALA A 32 -6.36 13.19 -6.74
CA ALA A 32 -5.33 12.17 -6.72
C ALA A 32 -5.79 11.09 -5.75
N LEU A 33 -5.81 9.83 -6.19
CA LEU A 33 -6.08 8.70 -5.32
C LEU A 33 -5.00 8.69 -4.24
N ALA A 34 -5.33 9.21 -3.08
CA ALA A 34 -4.39 9.31 -1.98
C ALA A 34 -4.09 7.91 -1.45
N LEU A 35 -2.81 7.60 -1.32
CA LEU A 35 -2.37 6.40 -0.63
C LEU A 35 -2.68 6.56 0.86
N VAL A 36 -3.49 5.66 1.39
CA VAL A 36 -3.89 5.65 2.80
C VAL A 36 -3.01 4.67 3.56
N GLN A 37 -2.44 5.14 4.67
CA GLN A 37 -1.68 4.30 5.58
C GLN A 37 -2.64 3.55 6.50
N ILE A 38 -2.40 2.25 6.65
CA ILE A 38 -3.14 1.33 7.51
C ILE A 38 -2.20 0.85 8.59
N ARG A 39 -2.61 0.97 9.84
CA ARG A 39 -1.86 0.48 10.99
C ARG A 39 -2.13 -1.01 11.17
N LEU A 40 -1.08 -1.81 11.25
CA LEU A 40 -1.14 -3.24 11.58
C LEU A 40 -0.68 -3.44 13.02
N PHE A 41 -1.42 -4.25 13.79
CA PHE A 41 -1.12 -4.50 15.20
C PHE A 41 -1.66 -5.87 15.65
N ASP A 42 -1.35 -6.29 16.87
CA ASP A 42 -1.69 -7.60 17.44
C ASP A 42 -1.27 -8.76 16.53
N LEU A 43 -0.02 -8.66 16.03
CA LEU A 43 0.52 -9.63 15.09
C LEU A 43 0.89 -10.93 15.77
N SER A 44 0.48 -12.02 15.16
CA SER A 44 0.91 -13.38 15.53
C SER A 44 1.20 -14.19 14.26
N TYR A 45 1.82 -15.35 14.41
CA TYR A 45 2.01 -16.26 13.30
C TYR A 45 1.84 -17.71 13.75
N GLN A 46 1.47 -18.55 12.82
CA GLN A 46 1.38 -20.01 12.99
C GLN A 46 1.86 -20.71 11.72
N VAL A 47 2.18 -22.00 11.84
CA VAL A 47 2.46 -22.82 10.67
C VAL A 47 1.17 -22.97 9.85
N CYS A 48 1.29 -22.90 8.52
CA CYS A 48 0.13 -23.08 7.66
C CYS A 48 -0.52 -24.46 7.87
N PRO A 49 -1.84 -24.56 7.71
CA PRO A 49 -2.50 -25.84 7.49
C PRO A 49 -1.85 -26.59 6.30
N GLU A 50 -1.88 -27.93 6.35
CA GLU A 50 -1.20 -28.79 5.37
C GLU A 50 -1.58 -28.44 3.92
N GLU A 51 -2.86 -28.18 3.69
CA GLU A 51 -3.41 -27.77 2.38
C GLU A 51 -2.79 -26.50 1.80
N LEU A 52 -2.37 -25.56 2.65
CA LEU A 52 -1.73 -24.30 2.24
C LEU A 52 -0.20 -24.41 2.21
N GLY A 53 0.34 -25.43 2.88
CA GLY A 53 1.78 -25.66 3.00
C GLY A 53 2.39 -26.43 1.84
N GLU A 54 1.60 -27.25 1.14
CA GLU A 54 2.08 -28.08 0.04
C GLU A 54 2.71 -27.27 -1.08
N GLY A 55 3.91 -27.67 -1.51
CA GLY A 55 4.63 -27.03 -2.59
C GLY A 55 5.18 -25.63 -2.27
N ALA A 56 5.23 -25.24 -1.00
CA ALA A 56 5.85 -23.98 -0.60
C ALA A 56 7.34 -23.96 -1.01
N VAL A 57 7.73 -22.92 -1.72
CA VAL A 57 9.12 -22.66 -2.13
C VAL A 57 9.57 -21.27 -1.67
N THR A 58 10.87 -21.12 -1.47
CA THR A 58 11.43 -19.83 -1.06
C THR A 58 11.17 -18.75 -2.13
N PRO A 59 10.77 -17.53 -1.72
CA PRO A 59 10.67 -16.42 -2.64
C PRO A 59 12.03 -16.10 -3.26
N GLY A 60 12.09 -15.96 -4.60
CA GLY A 60 13.33 -15.55 -5.28
C GLY A 60 13.81 -16.48 -6.39
N GLY A 61 13.00 -17.50 -6.75
CA GLY A 61 13.29 -18.34 -7.94
C GLY A 61 14.25 -19.51 -7.68
N THR A 62 14.61 -19.78 -6.43
CA THR A 62 15.27 -21.02 -6.04
C THR A 62 14.21 -22.03 -5.64
N SER A 63 14.29 -23.26 -6.14
CA SER A 63 13.38 -24.36 -5.77
C SER A 63 13.76 -25.00 -4.41
N MET A 64 14.22 -24.18 -3.47
CA MET A 64 14.53 -24.67 -2.12
C MET A 64 13.25 -24.87 -1.32
N PRO A 65 13.13 -25.98 -0.57
CA PRO A 65 12.00 -26.22 0.31
C PRO A 65 11.79 -25.06 1.28
N ALA A 66 10.55 -24.74 1.54
CA ALA A 66 10.17 -23.66 2.44
C ALA A 66 9.06 -24.09 3.38
N SER A 67 9.12 -23.59 4.60
CA SER A 67 8.03 -23.65 5.56
C SER A 67 7.04 -22.52 5.29
N CYS A 68 5.75 -22.87 5.28
CA CYS A 68 4.67 -21.90 5.14
C CYS A 68 4.25 -21.39 6.53
N TYR A 69 4.13 -20.08 6.66
CA TYR A 69 3.58 -19.44 7.87
C TYR A 69 2.43 -18.51 7.50
N LEU A 70 1.40 -18.53 8.34
CA LEU A 70 0.25 -17.65 8.27
C LEU A 70 0.40 -16.58 9.36
N ILE A 71 0.59 -15.34 8.95
CA ILE A 71 0.62 -14.18 9.84
C ILE A 71 -0.81 -13.67 9.95
N THR A 72 -1.29 -13.49 11.17
CA THR A 72 -2.60 -12.91 11.47
C THR A 72 -2.44 -11.66 12.32
N GLY A 73 -3.42 -10.78 12.27
CA GLY A 73 -3.42 -9.55 13.06
C GLY A 73 -4.62 -8.67 12.77
N LYS A 74 -4.55 -7.44 13.27
CA LYS A 74 -5.56 -6.40 13.09
C LYS A 74 -5.05 -5.33 12.14
N ALA A 75 -5.93 -4.88 11.24
CA ALA A 75 -5.69 -3.76 10.33
C ALA A 75 -6.66 -2.61 10.69
N GLU A 76 -6.13 -1.43 10.98
CA GLU A 76 -6.92 -0.24 11.28
C GLU A 76 -6.91 0.72 10.11
N ASN A 77 -8.07 0.89 9.50
CA ASN A 77 -8.34 1.88 8.47
C ASN A 77 -8.89 3.15 9.13
N PRO A 78 -8.14 4.27 9.15
CA PRO A 78 -8.57 5.50 9.83
C PRO A 78 -9.58 6.30 9.01
N THR A 79 -9.94 5.85 7.83
CA THR A 79 -10.88 6.55 6.94
C THR A 79 -12.29 6.00 7.07
N ASN A 80 -13.26 6.72 6.49
CA ASN A 80 -14.65 6.27 6.39
C ASN A 80 -14.96 5.57 5.06
N LYS A 81 -13.95 5.12 4.32
CA LYS A 81 -14.07 4.45 3.01
C LYS A 81 -13.27 3.16 3.02
N ASP A 82 -13.72 2.19 2.25
CA ASP A 82 -12.95 0.98 2.01
C ASP A 82 -11.64 1.30 1.32
N ILE A 83 -10.59 0.65 1.77
CA ILE A 83 -9.25 0.74 1.18
C ILE A 83 -8.98 -0.56 0.45
N TYR A 84 -8.60 -0.45 -0.81
CA TYR A 84 -8.35 -1.60 -1.68
C TYR A 84 -6.87 -1.79 -1.97
N ASN A 85 -6.50 -3.06 -2.18
CA ASN A 85 -5.14 -3.48 -2.53
C ASN A 85 -4.09 -2.89 -1.58
N ALA A 86 -4.32 -3.05 -0.28
CA ALA A 86 -3.39 -2.57 0.73
C ALA A 86 -2.14 -3.45 0.78
N ASP A 87 -1.04 -2.97 0.22
CA ASP A 87 0.25 -3.64 0.24
C ASP A 87 0.82 -3.67 1.66
N ILE A 88 1.19 -4.87 2.13
CA ILE A 88 1.81 -5.07 3.43
C ILE A 88 3.32 -5.01 3.29
N PHE A 89 3.94 -4.20 4.13
CA PHE A 89 5.38 -4.06 4.28
C PHE A 89 5.77 -4.45 5.71
N GLY A 90 6.89 -5.10 5.86
CA GLY A 90 7.39 -5.51 7.17
C GLY A 90 8.72 -6.21 7.06
N ARG A 91 9.29 -6.54 8.21
CA ARG A 91 10.50 -7.31 8.33
C ARG A 91 10.23 -8.56 9.15
N VAL A 92 10.77 -9.67 8.70
CA VAL A 92 10.71 -10.95 9.40
C VAL A 92 12.13 -11.38 9.69
N TYR A 93 12.41 -11.66 10.95
CA TYR A 93 13.71 -12.13 11.41
C TYR A 93 13.57 -13.53 12.02
N ASP A 94 14.64 -14.29 12.00
CA ASP A 94 14.76 -15.56 12.71
C ASP A 94 15.05 -15.36 14.21
N ALA A 95 15.19 -16.46 14.95
CA ALA A 95 15.52 -16.42 16.37
C ALA A 95 16.86 -15.72 16.68
N ASN A 96 17.77 -15.68 15.71
CA ASN A 96 19.11 -15.11 15.82
C ASN A 96 19.22 -13.69 15.24
N ASP A 97 18.09 -13.02 14.97
CA ASP A 97 18.02 -11.68 14.38
C ASP A 97 18.52 -11.58 12.93
N ASN A 98 18.60 -12.71 12.21
CA ASN A 98 18.92 -12.67 10.79
C ASN A 98 17.65 -12.40 9.97
N PRO A 99 17.70 -11.55 8.93
CA PRO A 99 16.55 -11.30 8.07
C PRO A 99 16.23 -12.56 7.25
N VAL A 100 14.98 -13.01 7.36
CA VAL A 100 14.51 -14.25 6.70
C VAL A 100 14.10 -14.02 5.26
N MET A 101 13.71 -12.77 4.95
CA MET A 101 13.27 -12.35 3.61
C MET A 101 14.20 -11.23 3.12
N GLN A 102 15.36 -11.61 2.65
CA GLN A 102 16.36 -10.66 2.15
C GLN A 102 15.82 -9.87 0.95
N ASN A 103 16.09 -8.57 0.96
CA ASN A 103 15.74 -7.63 -0.12
C ASN A 103 14.25 -7.46 -0.44
N ARG A 104 13.34 -7.96 0.41
CA ARG A 104 11.90 -7.78 0.25
C ARG A 104 11.30 -7.09 1.46
N THR A 105 10.76 -5.92 1.23
CA THR A 105 9.97 -5.19 2.23
C THR A 105 8.48 -5.43 2.04
N ARG A 106 8.01 -5.69 0.80
CA ARG A 106 6.62 -6.03 0.50
C ARG A 106 6.41 -7.54 0.71
N LEU A 107 5.54 -7.87 1.63
CA LEU A 107 5.25 -9.25 2.04
C LEU A 107 4.02 -9.84 1.33
N GLY A 108 3.06 -8.99 0.99
CA GLY A 108 1.82 -9.35 0.34
C GLY A 108 0.84 -8.19 0.32
N SER A 109 -0.45 -8.46 0.22
CA SER A 109 -1.51 -7.46 0.21
C SER A 109 -2.78 -7.96 0.88
N ILE A 110 -3.59 -7.01 1.37
CA ILE A 110 -4.96 -7.21 1.79
C ILE A 110 -5.84 -6.63 0.68
N ASP A 111 -6.75 -7.43 0.14
CA ASP A 111 -7.57 -7.01 -1.00
C ASP A 111 -8.50 -5.85 -0.63
N GLU A 112 -9.11 -5.90 0.56
CA GLU A 112 -10.03 -4.89 1.05
C GLU A 112 -9.88 -4.72 2.56
N VAL A 113 -9.78 -3.46 3.01
CA VAL A 113 -9.76 -3.08 4.43
C VAL A 113 -10.91 -2.13 4.69
N PRO A 114 -12.00 -2.59 5.33
CA PRO A 114 -13.15 -1.75 5.66
C PRO A 114 -12.79 -0.67 6.68
N PRO A 115 -13.62 0.38 6.83
CA PRO A 115 -13.44 1.39 7.87
C PRO A 115 -13.36 0.79 9.27
N GLY A 116 -12.48 1.33 10.10
CA GLY A 116 -12.26 0.87 11.46
C GLY A 116 -11.25 -0.28 11.54
N VAL A 117 -11.49 -1.23 12.43
CA VAL A 117 -10.58 -2.35 12.70
C VAL A 117 -11.16 -3.64 12.13
N SER A 118 -10.35 -4.33 11.33
CA SER A 118 -10.66 -5.64 10.75
C SER A 118 -9.53 -6.63 10.95
N ASP A 119 -9.83 -7.91 10.86
CA ASP A 119 -8.81 -8.96 10.86
C ASP A 119 -8.17 -9.08 9.48
N PHE A 120 -6.90 -9.48 9.46
CA PHE A 120 -6.23 -9.84 8.21
C PHE A 120 -5.38 -11.10 8.39
N GLU A 121 -5.16 -11.77 7.27
CA GLU A 121 -4.25 -12.90 7.15
C GLU A 121 -3.26 -12.65 6.02
N LEU A 122 -2.02 -13.08 6.24
CA LEU A 122 -0.95 -12.98 5.26
C LEU A 122 -0.14 -14.28 5.25
N ARG A 123 -0.10 -14.96 4.12
CA ARG A 123 0.74 -16.13 3.93
C ARG A 123 2.15 -15.72 3.50
N ILE A 124 3.15 -16.25 4.20
CA ILE A 124 4.56 -16.11 3.83
C ILE A 124 5.23 -17.48 3.70
N SER A 125 6.23 -17.58 2.84
CA SER A 125 7.08 -18.76 2.72
C SER A 125 8.50 -18.40 3.14
N VAL A 126 9.04 -19.16 4.06
CA VAL A 126 10.35 -18.96 4.68
C VAL A 126 11.18 -20.23 4.49
N SER A 127 12.47 -20.10 4.24
CA SER A 127 13.35 -21.27 4.11
C SER A 127 13.20 -22.21 5.32
N GLU A 128 13.12 -23.53 5.09
CA GLU A 128 12.98 -24.54 6.16
C GLU A 128 14.09 -24.48 7.21
N ASN A 129 15.28 -24.00 6.84
CA ASN A 129 16.45 -23.95 7.72
C ASN A 129 16.46 -22.73 8.65
N GLN A 130 15.41 -21.92 8.68
CA GLN A 130 15.37 -20.73 9.53
C GLN A 130 15.02 -21.08 10.97
N PRO A 131 15.84 -20.69 11.93
CA PRO A 131 15.56 -20.90 13.35
C PRO A 131 14.30 -20.15 13.79
N THR A 132 13.43 -20.84 14.51
CA THR A 132 12.25 -20.22 15.16
C THR A 132 12.52 -19.94 16.64
N PRO A 133 11.82 -18.96 17.28
CA PRO A 133 10.65 -18.24 16.79
C PRO A 133 11.00 -17.13 15.79
N LEU A 134 10.06 -16.88 14.86
CA LEU A 134 10.16 -15.72 13.97
C LEU A 134 9.77 -14.44 14.71
N LYS A 135 10.45 -13.35 14.38
CA LYS A 135 10.17 -12.00 14.91
C LYS A 135 9.58 -11.16 13.79
N LEU A 136 8.41 -10.58 14.06
CA LEU A 136 7.66 -9.74 13.12
C LEU A 136 7.87 -8.28 13.48
N GLU A 137 8.54 -7.51 12.64
CA GLU A 137 8.89 -6.13 12.94
C GLU A 137 8.49 -5.16 11.84
N GLN A 138 8.19 -3.92 12.25
CA GLN A 138 7.92 -2.79 11.36
C GLN A 138 6.79 -3.06 10.34
N PHE A 139 5.80 -3.83 10.72
CA PHE A 139 4.65 -4.10 9.87
C PHE A 139 3.78 -2.87 9.70
N LYS A 140 3.45 -2.57 8.46
CA LYS A 140 2.56 -1.50 8.04
C LYS A 140 1.91 -1.87 6.72
N ALA A 141 0.75 -1.29 6.42
CA ALA A 141 0.14 -1.44 5.12
C ALA A 141 -0.25 -0.08 4.54
N ALA A 142 -0.41 -0.05 3.22
CA ALA A 142 -0.88 1.13 2.53
C ALA A 142 -1.65 0.73 1.28
N GLY A 143 -2.80 1.38 1.04
CA GLY A 143 -3.68 1.08 -0.08
C GLY A 143 -4.41 2.32 -0.59
N PHE A 144 -5.35 2.14 -1.50
CA PHE A 144 -6.04 3.23 -2.18
C PHE A 144 -7.50 3.31 -1.76
N ALA A 145 -7.99 4.53 -1.50
CA ALA A 145 -9.41 4.80 -1.24
C ALA A 145 -10.20 4.78 -2.56
N GLY A 146 -10.29 3.62 -3.18
CA GLY A 146 -11.01 3.42 -4.44
C GLY A 146 -10.36 2.33 -5.30
N THR A 147 -11.17 1.71 -6.15
CA THR A 147 -10.70 0.64 -7.05
C THR A 147 -9.75 1.22 -8.09
N VAL A 148 -8.49 0.83 -8.06
CA VAL A 148 -7.54 1.12 -9.13
C VAL A 148 -7.84 0.14 -10.27
N ARG A 149 -8.38 0.61 -11.38
CA ARG A 149 -8.50 -0.21 -12.59
C ARG A 149 -7.09 -0.55 -13.09
N ARG A 150 -6.81 -1.83 -13.13
CA ARG A 150 -5.63 -2.37 -13.83
C ARG A 150 -5.97 -2.61 -15.29
#